data_8cb6610d7cd0e837d54fef866cd1b05c
#
_entry.id   8cb6610d7cd0e837d54fef866cd1b05c
#
_cell.length_a   1.000
_cell.length_b   1.000
_cell.length_c   1.000
_cell.angle_alpha   90.00
_cell.angle_beta   90.00
_cell.angle_gamma   90.00
#
_symmetry.space_group_name_H-M   'P 1'
#
loop_
_entity.id
_entity.type
_entity.pdbx_description
1 polymer ?
#
loop_
_entity_poly.entity_id
_entity_poly.type
_entity_poly.pdbx_seq_one_letter_code
_entity_poly.pdbx_strand_id
1 'polypeptide(L)'
;MTSAGKILIFTDGASKGNPGPGGWAAIVIAHERVIELGGREKHTTNNRMELRAAIEGLRACNTQPAGERIVYTDSSYVINGITKWVKGWKKNGWKTKEKKSVINQDLWQALDATAGASGSEIIWQYVGGHVGIAGNERVDEIASAFAEDRKITLYHGGIESYGIDVSSLEVNALKAKAKSSTNTRSKAKAYSYISRVDGKIMTHKTWSECAERVRGRSAKFKKALSPDEEKAIIAEFSKK
;
A
#
# COMPACT_ATOMS: atom_id res chain seq x y z
N MET A 1 26.69 -23.19 4.88
CA MET A 1 25.76 -22.23 5.50
C MET A 1 24.87 -21.71 4.37
N THR A 2 23.65 -22.19 4.29
CA THR A 2 22.67 -21.72 3.29
C THR A 2 22.38 -20.25 3.59
N SER A 3 22.61 -19.38 2.61
CA SER A 3 22.22 -17.96 2.67
C SER A 3 20.77 -17.88 3.13
N ALA A 4 20.53 -17.16 4.22
CA ALA A 4 19.16 -16.89 4.66
C ALA A 4 18.45 -16.14 3.54
N GLY A 5 17.55 -16.83 2.85
CA GLY A 5 16.84 -16.28 1.71
C GLY A 5 15.90 -15.14 2.13
N LYS A 6 15.58 -14.27 1.19
CA LYS A 6 14.52 -13.28 1.40
C LYS A 6 13.15 -13.95 1.38
N ILE A 7 12.27 -13.50 2.26
CA ILE A 7 10.85 -13.87 2.29
C ILE A 7 10.04 -12.63 1.90
N LEU A 8 9.28 -12.76 0.82
CA LEU A 8 8.43 -11.68 0.33
C LEU A 8 6.99 -11.97 0.73
N ILE A 9 6.31 -10.97 1.25
CA ILE A 9 4.93 -11.08 1.71
C ILE A 9 4.13 -9.93 1.08
N PHE A 10 3.14 -10.25 0.24
CA PHE A 10 2.19 -9.27 -0.30
C PHE A 10 0.90 -9.37 0.47
N THR A 11 0.28 -8.25 0.80
CA THR A 11 -0.95 -8.22 1.60
C THR A 11 -1.92 -7.17 1.11
N ASP A 12 -3.21 -7.51 1.09
CA ASP A 12 -4.28 -6.57 0.77
C ASP A 12 -5.57 -6.93 1.50
N GLY A 13 -6.42 -5.92 1.70
CA GLY A 13 -7.73 -6.05 2.32
C GLY A 13 -8.80 -5.28 1.55
N ALA A 14 -9.93 -5.92 1.29
CA ALA A 14 -11.06 -5.31 0.59
C ALA A 14 -12.33 -5.35 1.45
N SER A 15 -13.22 -4.35 1.28
CA SER A 15 -14.57 -4.40 1.85
C SER A 15 -15.61 -3.81 0.91
N LYS A 16 -16.78 -4.44 0.87
CA LYS A 16 -17.95 -3.96 0.13
C LYS A 16 -18.86 -3.17 1.06
N GLY A 17 -18.57 -1.88 1.18
CA GLY A 17 -19.08 -1.01 2.22
C GLY A 17 -18.11 -0.90 3.41
N ASN A 18 -18.29 0.11 4.26
CA ASN A 18 -17.39 0.39 5.38
C ASN A 18 -18.16 0.89 6.60
N PRO A 19 -18.75 -0.02 7.44
CA PRO A 19 -18.60 -1.47 7.44
C PRO A 19 -19.44 -2.23 6.41
N GLY A 20 -19.02 -3.48 6.08
CA GLY A 20 -19.70 -4.39 5.18
C GLY A 20 -18.98 -5.75 5.06
N PRO A 21 -19.38 -6.64 4.14
CA PRO A 21 -18.62 -7.84 3.85
C PRO A 21 -17.21 -7.50 3.38
N GLY A 22 -16.22 -8.21 3.88
CA GLY A 22 -14.84 -7.97 3.50
C GLY A 22 -14.05 -9.26 3.30
N GLY A 23 -12.95 -9.13 2.58
CA GLY A 23 -11.97 -10.17 2.32
C GLY A 23 -10.57 -9.66 2.60
N TRP A 24 -9.69 -10.57 2.95
CA TRP A 24 -8.27 -10.33 3.12
C TRP A 24 -7.47 -11.34 2.31
N ALA A 25 -6.30 -10.97 1.88
CA ALA A 25 -5.38 -11.85 1.16
C ALA A 25 -3.93 -11.62 1.55
N ALA A 26 -3.14 -12.70 1.51
CA ALA A 26 -1.70 -12.63 1.60
C ALA A 26 -1.05 -13.63 0.64
N ILE A 27 0.09 -13.27 0.07
CA ILE A 27 0.97 -14.18 -0.68
C ILE A 27 2.30 -14.20 0.05
N VAL A 28 2.77 -15.39 0.39
CA VAL A 28 4.09 -15.60 1.01
C VAL A 28 4.96 -16.36 0.03
N ILE A 29 6.12 -15.77 -0.30
CA ILE A 29 7.12 -16.36 -1.19
C ILE A 29 8.38 -16.60 -0.37
N ALA A 30 8.72 -17.85 -0.17
CA ALA A 30 9.85 -18.27 0.64
C ALA A 30 10.48 -19.55 0.06
N HIS A 31 11.79 -19.60 -0.06
CA HIS A 31 12.54 -20.83 -0.42
C HIS A 31 11.94 -21.58 -1.63
N GLU A 32 11.72 -20.86 -2.74
CA GLU A 32 11.16 -21.38 -3.99
C GLU A 32 9.71 -21.94 -3.87
N ARG A 33 9.02 -21.58 -2.80
CA ARG A 33 7.61 -21.90 -2.60
C ARG A 33 6.76 -20.65 -2.51
N VAL A 34 5.52 -20.79 -2.99
CA VAL A 34 4.50 -19.74 -2.92
C VAL A 34 3.27 -20.30 -2.21
N ILE A 35 2.77 -19.50 -1.28
CA ILE A 35 1.54 -19.81 -0.54
C ILE A 35 0.62 -18.61 -0.69
N GLU A 36 -0.54 -18.81 -1.28
CA GLU A 36 -1.63 -17.84 -1.27
C GLU A 36 -2.59 -18.14 -0.12
N LEU A 37 -2.98 -17.10 0.59
CA LEU A 37 -3.91 -17.14 1.70
C LEU A 37 -5.02 -16.13 1.46
N GLY A 38 -6.21 -16.44 1.96
CA GLY A 38 -7.33 -15.51 1.91
C GLY A 38 -8.45 -15.93 2.83
N GLY A 39 -9.31 -14.99 3.15
CA GLY A 39 -10.47 -15.28 3.99
C GLY A 39 -11.48 -14.14 3.95
N ARG A 40 -12.68 -14.44 4.47
CA ARG A 40 -13.84 -13.56 4.44
C ARG A 40 -14.32 -13.24 5.84
N GLU A 41 -14.76 -11.98 6.05
CA GLU A 41 -15.55 -11.58 7.21
C GLU A 41 -16.88 -10.99 6.74
N LYS A 42 -18.00 -11.40 7.37
CA LYS A 42 -19.36 -10.98 6.95
C LYS A 42 -19.63 -9.50 7.23
N HIS A 43 -19.00 -8.94 8.28
CA HIS A 43 -19.19 -7.55 8.69
C HIS A 43 -17.88 -7.00 9.25
N THR A 44 -17.24 -6.15 8.48
CA THR A 44 -15.92 -5.63 8.78
C THR A 44 -15.67 -4.27 8.11
N THR A 45 -14.46 -3.75 8.20
CA THR A 45 -14.02 -2.52 7.52
C THR A 45 -12.76 -2.80 6.70
N ASN A 46 -12.47 -1.98 5.70
CA ASN A 46 -11.27 -2.12 4.90
C ASN A 46 -10.00 -2.18 5.78
N ASN A 47 -9.84 -1.25 6.71
CA ASN A 47 -8.68 -1.22 7.59
C ASN A 47 -8.52 -2.50 8.44
N ARG A 48 -9.62 -3.16 8.82
CA ARG A 48 -9.55 -4.45 9.54
C ARG A 48 -9.05 -5.56 8.63
N MET A 49 -9.50 -5.58 7.36
CA MET A 49 -9.06 -6.59 6.39
C MET A 49 -7.58 -6.43 6.03
N GLU A 50 -7.13 -5.19 5.85
CA GLU A 50 -5.71 -4.85 5.68
C GLU A 50 -4.82 -5.36 6.84
N LEU A 51 -5.25 -5.09 8.08
CA LEU A 51 -4.56 -5.60 9.27
C LEU A 51 -4.57 -7.12 9.33
N ARG A 52 -5.72 -7.74 8.99
CA ARG A 52 -5.86 -9.19 8.97
C ARG A 52 -4.93 -9.83 7.95
N ALA A 53 -4.85 -9.28 6.75
CA ALA A 53 -3.94 -9.74 5.70
C ALA A 53 -2.48 -9.73 6.18
N ALA A 54 -2.04 -8.64 6.78
CA ALA A 54 -0.69 -8.51 7.32
C ALA A 54 -0.41 -9.53 8.45
N ILE A 55 -1.37 -9.74 9.36
CA ILE A 55 -1.24 -10.72 10.45
C ILE A 55 -1.11 -12.15 9.89
N GLU A 56 -2.00 -12.53 8.97
CA GLU A 56 -2.01 -13.91 8.45
C GLU A 56 -0.80 -14.18 7.54
N GLY A 57 -0.38 -13.21 6.74
CA GLY A 57 0.85 -13.30 5.96
C GLY A 57 2.09 -13.50 6.83
N LEU A 58 2.22 -12.73 7.92
CA LEU A 58 3.32 -12.89 8.87
C LEU A 58 3.24 -14.22 9.65
N ARG A 59 2.06 -14.67 10.03
CA ARG A 59 1.88 -15.98 10.69
C ARG A 59 2.37 -17.12 9.81
N ALA A 60 1.97 -17.13 8.54
CA ALA A 60 2.45 -18.12 7.58
C ALA A 60 3.95 -18.02 7.35
N CYS A 61 4.51 -16.81 7.34
CA CYS A 61 5.93 -16.57 7.24
C CYS A 61 6.69 -17.08 8.47
N ASN A 62 6.15 -16.97 9.68
CA ASN A 62 6.82 -17.41 10.91
C ASN A 62 7.00 -18.93 11.00
N THR A 63 6.30 -19.70 10.18
CA THR A 63 6.51 -21.15 10.02
C THR A 63 7.68 -21.49 9.08
N GLN A 64 8.23 -20.50 8.38
CA GLN A 64 9.35 -20.67 7.45
C GLN A 64 10.70 -20.50 8.15
N PRO A 65 11.80 -21.07 7.62
CA PRO A 65 13.14 -20.84 8.13
C PRO A 65 13.48 -19.34 8.20
N ALA A 66 14.44 -18.98 9.05
CA ALA A 66 14.86 -17.60 9.25
C ALA A 66 15.34 -16.96 7.94
N GLY A 67 14.93 -15.70 7.70
CA GLY A 67 15.31 -14.92 6.53
C GLY A 67 14.91 -13.46 6.69
N GLU A 68 15.41 -12.58 5.81
CA GLU A 68 14.96 -11.19 5.71
C GLU A 68 13.50 -11.18 5.26
N ARG A 69 12.63 -10.48 5.98
CA ARG A 69 11.19 -10.42 5.70
C ARG A 69 10.81 -9.06 5.16
N ILE A 70 10.20 -9.04 3.97
CA ILE A 70 9.75 -7.81 3.33
C ILE A 70 8.24 -7.91 3.12
N VAL A 71 7.49 -7.03 3.78
CA VAL A 71 6.02 -6.94 3.63
C VAL A 71 5.68 -5.80 2.68
N TYR A 72 5.06 -6.15 1.57
CA TYR A 72 4.55 -5.24 0.56
C TYR A 72 3.04 -5.03 0.77
N THR A 73 2.62 -3.79 0.91
CA THR A 73 1.21 -3.41 1.05
C THR A 73 0.98 -2.01 0.52
N ASP A 74 -0.19 -1.72 -0.02
CA ASP A 74 -0.61 -0.36 -0.39
C ASP A 74 -1.35 0.35 0.75
N SER A 75 -1.52 -0.32 1.89
CA SER A 75 -2.11 0.24 3.09
C SER A 75 -1.16 1.17 3.83
N SER A 76 -1.27 2.46 3.60
CA SER A 76 -0.56 3.45 4.42
C SER A 76 -1.00 3.42 5.89
N TYR A 77 -2.21 2.92 6.18
CA TYR A 77 -2.71 2.73 7.52
C TYR A 77 -1.91 1.66 8.28
N VAL A 78 -1.70 0.49 7.67
CA VAL A 78 -0.89 -0.60 8.24
C VAL A 78 0.54 -0.13 8.47
N ILE A 79 1.20 0.43 7.43
CA ILE A 79 2.59 0.86 7.52
C ILE A 79 2.79 1.92 8.62
N ASN A 80 1.99 2.99 8.61
CA ASN A 80 2.14 4.04 9.62
C ASN A 80 1.81 3.53 11.02
N GLY A 81 0.81 2.65 11.15
CA GLY A 81 0.43 2.08 12.43
C GLY A 81 1.56 1.28 13.06
N ILE A 82 2.07 0.27 12.35
CA ILE A 82 3.09 -0.63 12.90
C ILE A 82 4.45 0.07 13.09
N THR A 83 4.83 0.97 12.17
CA THR A 83 6.14 1.61 12.23
C THR A 83 6.20 2.86 13.12
N LYS A 84 5.05 3.55 13.34
CA LYS A 84 5.04 4.85 14.02
C LYS A 84 4.14 4.91 15.24
N TRP A 85 2.91 4.32 15.19
CA TRP A 85 1.90 4.56 16.21
C TRP A 85 1.90 3.52 17.32
N VAL A 86 2.08 2.23 17.00
CA VAL A 86 2.00 1.10 17.95
C VAL A 86 2.94 1.31 19.15
N LYS A 87 4.17 1.76 18.91
CA LYS A 87 5.14 2.03 19.98
C LYS A 87 4.60 3.05 21.01
N GLY A 88 3.92 4.08 20.53
CA GLY A 88 3.30 5.10 21.39
C GLY A 88 2.06 4.56 22.12
N TRP A 89 1.21 3.82 21.41
CA TRP A 89 0.01 3.23 22.00
C TRP A 89 0.34 2.22 23.11
N LYS A 90 1.35 1.36 22.90
CA LYS A 90 1.83 0.43 23.94
C LYS A 90 2.25 1.17 25.20
N LYS A 91 3.02 2.27 25.09
CA LYS A 91 3.45 3.09 26.23
C LYS A 91 2.27 3.74 26.96
N ASN A 92 1.19 4.07 26.22
CA ASN A 92 0.02 4.75 26.76
C ASN A 92 -1.14 3.79 27.11
N GLY A 93 -0.87 2.49 27.28
CA GLY A 93 -1.89 1.48 27.61
C GLY A 93 -2.98 1.34 26.53
N TRP A 94 -2.59 1.45 25.23
CA TRP A 94 -3.47 1.36 24.07
C TRP A 94 -4.57 2.43 24.03
N LYS A 95 -4.23 3.63 24.48
CA LYS A 95 -5.12 4.80 24.46
C LYS A 95 -4.57 5.89 23.55
N THR A 96 -5.49 6.61 22.91
CA THR A 96 -5.18 7.82 22.13
C THR A 96 -4.80 8.97 23.08
N LYS A 97 -4.38 10.10 22.51
CA LYS A 97 -4.11 11.34 23.31
C LYS A 97 -5.35 11.79 24.07
N GLU A 98 -6.53 11.55 23.54
CA GLU A 98 -7.83 11.86 24.13
C GLU A 98 -8.30 10.78 25.15
N LYS A 99 -7.42 9.85 25.54
CA LYS A 99 -7.69 8.75 26.49
C LYS A 99 -8.75 7.75 26.03
N LYS A 100 -9.12 7.75 24.74
CA LYS A 100 -10.03 6.76 24.15
C LYS A 100 -9.24 5.51 23.74
N SER A 101 -9.90 4.35 23.67
CA SER A 101 -9.30 3.12 23.15
C SER A 101 -8.90 3.30 21.69
N VAL A 102 -7.77 2.73 21.29
CA VAL A 102 -7.30 2.73 19.91
C VAL A 102 -8.28 1.92 19.03
N ILE A 103 -8.68 2.49 17.91
CA ILE A 103 -9.54 1.78 16.93
C ILE A 103 -8.78 0.56 16.40
N ASN A 104 -9.47 -0.59 16.29
CA ASN A 104 -8.89 -1.88 15.89
C ASN A 104 -7.74 -2.35 16.79
N GLN A 105 -7.80 -2.00 18.09
CA GLN A 105 -6.77 -2.36 19.08
C GLN A 105 -6.47 -3.86 19.09
N ASP A 106 -7.50 -4.69 18.95
CA ASP A 106 -7.40 -6.17 18.86
C ASP A 106 -6.45 -6.61 17.75
N LEU A 107 -6.61 -6.06 16.56
CA LEU A 107 -5.78 -6.41 15.40
C LEU A 107 -4.38 -5.78 15.49
N TRP A 108 -4.27 -4.57 16.03
CA TRP A 108 -2.97 -3.95 16.25
C TRP A 108 -2.11 -4.72 17.25
N GLN A 109 -2.71 -5.21 18.34
CA GLN A 109 -2.03 -6.06 19.31
C GLN A 109 -1.59 -7.39 18.69
N ALA A 110 -2.47 -8.00 17.88
CA ALA A 110 -2.15 -9.23 17.17
C ALA A 110 -1.01 -9.03 16.16
N LEU A 111 -1.03 -7.92 15.38
CA LEU A 111 0.02 -7.61 14.42
C LEU A 111 1.37 -7.36 15.10
N ASP A 112 1.39 -6.56 16.18
CA ASP A 112 2.61 -6.29 16.96
C ASP A 112 3.20 -7.57 17.56
N ALA A 113 2.36 -8.43 18.14
CA ALA A 113 2.80 -9.71 18.67
C ALA A 113 3.36 -10.63 17.58
N THR A 114 2.65 -10.73 16.43
CA THR A 114 3.08 -11.57 15.32
C THR A 114 4.38 -11.09 14.70
N ALA A 115 4.54 -9.77 14.55
CA ALA A 115 5.79 -9.16 14.08
C ALA A 115 6.93 -9.39 15.07
N GLY A 116 6.69 -9.25 16.37
CA GLY A 116 7.69 -9.51 17.42
C GLY A 116 8.13 -10.98 17.48
N ALA A 117 7.24 -11.91 17.18
CA ALA A 117 7.55 -13.34 17.15
C ALA A 117 8.42 -13.76 15.95
N SER A 118 8.64 -12.88 14.99
CA SER A 118 9.39 -13.19 13.77
C SER A 118 10.87 -13.49 14.01
N GLY A 119 11.43 -13.00 15.10
CA GLY A 119 12.87 -13.14 15.40
C GLY A 119 13.80 -12.41 14.42
N SER A 120 13.25 -11.68 13.45
CA SER A 120 13.97 -10.92 12.42
C SER A 120 13.34 -9.57 12.23
N GLU A 121 14.11 -8.59 11.78
CA GLU A 121 13.58 -7.31 11.34
C GLU A 121 12.64 -7.49 10.14
N ILE A 122 11.50 -6.81 10.18
CA ILE A 122 10.52 -6.80 9.09
C ILE A 122 10.60 -5.46 8.38
N ILE A 123 10.90 -5.51 7.08
CA ILE A 123 10.89 -4.34 6.22
C ILE A 123 9.47 -4.13 5.70
N TRP A 124 8.84 -3.04 6.09
CA TRP A 124 7.53 -2.64 5.59
C TRP A 124 7.69 -1.73 4.39
N GLN A 125 7.20 -2.17 3.24
CA GLN A 125 7.35 -1.45 1.99
C GLN A 125 6.01 -1.10 1.37
N TYR A 126 5.80 0.20 1.15
CA TYR A 126 4.63 0.69 0.43
C TYR A 126 4.74 0.34 -1.06
N VAL A 127 3.70 -0.27 -1.60
CA VAL A 127 3.50 -0.44 -3.03
C VAL A 127 2.35 0.46 -3.45
N GLY A 128 2.57 1.33 -4.43
CA GLY A 128 1.47 2.17 -4.94
C GLY A 128 0.36 1.31 -5.49
N GLY A 129 -0.88 1.53 -5.06
CA GLY A 129 -2.03 0.79 -5.52
C GLY A 129 -2.12 0.74 -7.05
N HIS A 130 -2.47 -0.40 -7.60
CA HIS A 130 -2.83 -0.65 -9.01
C HIS A 130 -1.77 -0.39 -10.10
N VAL A 131 -0.47 -0.48 -9.85
CA VAL A 131 0.52 -0.19 -10.90
C VAL A 131 1.50 -1.33 -11.10
N GLY A 132 1.07 -2.37 -11.83
CA GLY A 132 1.99 -3.32 -12.48
C GLY A 132 2.90 -4.12 -11.54
N ILE A 133 2.49 -4.32 -10.28
CA ILE A 133 3.15 -5.22 -9.34
C ILE A 133 2.28 -6.46 -9.22
N ALA A 134 2.64 -7.49 -9.95
CA ALA A 134 1.81 -8.69 -10.10
C ALA A 134 1.38 -9.33 -8.76
N GLY A 135 2.23 -9.31 -7.73
CA GLY A 135 1.87 -9.80 -6.39
C GLY A 135 0.80 -8.94 -5.71
N ASN A 136 0.84 -7.61 -5.88
CA ASN A 136 -0.16 -6.71 -5.33
C ASN A 136 -1.50 -6.85 -6.07
N GLU A 137 -1.47 -6.97 -7.40
CA GLU A 137 -2.68 -7.20 -8.20
C GLU A 137 -3.35 -8.54 -7.83
N ARG A 138 -2.54 -9.56 -7.57
CA ARG A 138 -3.08 -10.87 -7.18
C ARG A 138 -3.70 -10.88 -5.77
N VAL A 139 -3.09 -10.21 -4.78
CA VAL A 139 -3.72 -10.12 -3.44
C VAL A 139 -4.99 -9.26 -3.49
N ASP A 140 -5.06 -8.20 -4.30
CA ASP A 140 -6.29 -7.42 -4.51
C ASP A 140 -7.39 -8.31 -5.14
N GLU A 141 -7.05 -9.10 -6.17
CA GLU A 141 -7.99 -10.06 -6.78
C GLU A 141 -8.55 -11.04 -5.75
N ILE A 142 -7.68 -11.64 -4.92
CA ILE A 142 -8.07 -12.61 -3.90
C ILE A 142 -8.93 -11.92 -2.83
N ALA A 143 -8.50 -10.79 -2.27
CA ALA A 143 -9.23 -10.06 -1.24
C ALA A 143 -10.62 -9.61 -1.75
N SER A 144 -10.69 -9.09 -2.96
CA SER A 144 -11.95 -8.72 -3.62
C SER A 144 -12.87 -9.91 -3.85
N ALA A 145 -12.34 -11.07 -4.29
CA ALA A 145 -13.12 -12.27 -4.48
C ALA A 145 -13.75 -12.74 -3.16
N PHE A 146 -13.00 -12.75 -2.05
CA PHE A 146 -13.54 -13.09 -0.73
C PHE A 146 -14.57 -12.09 -0.22
N ALA A 147 -14.35 -10.78 -0.43
CA ALA A 147 -15.32 -9.75 -0.06
C ALA A 147 -16.65 -9.92 -0.81
N GLU A 148 -16.60 -10.36 -2.07
CA GLU A 148 -17.76 -10.60 -2.94
C GLU A 148 -18.37 -12.00 -2.83
N ASP A 149 -17.81 -12.88 -1.98
CA ASP A 149 -18.22 -14.29 -1.88
C ASP A 149 -18.07 -15.07 -3.19
N ARG A 150 -17.10 -14.67 -4.02
CA ARG A 150 -16.74 -15.37 -5.27
C ARG A 150 -15.77 -16.52 -5.00
N LYS A 151 -15.94 -17.62 -5.69
CA LYS A 151 -14.95 -18.71 -5.67
C LYS A 151 -13.66 -18.26 -6.31
N ILE A 152 -12.54 -18.51 -5.64
CA ILE A 152 -11.19 -18.30 -6.14
C ILE A 152 -10.31 -19.45 -5.72
N THR A 153 -9.46 -19.92 -6.61
CA THR A 153 -8.48 -20.97 -6.28
C THR A 153 -7.22 -20.31 -5.75
N LEU A 154 -6.80 -20.74 -4.57
CA LEU A 154 -5.55 -20.29 -3.96
C LEU A 154 -4.43 -21.25 -4.33
N TYR A 155 -3.25 -20.69 -4.65
CA TYR A 155 -2.08 -21.46 -5.02
C TYR A 155 -1.26 -21.86 -3.80
N HIS A 156 -0.76 -23.10 -3.81
CA HIS A 156 0.19 -23.59 -2.82
C HIS A 156 1.13 -24.58 -3.52
N GLY A 157 2.35 -24.14 -3.83
CA GLY A 157 3.29 -24.96 -4.62
C GLY A 157 4.66 -24.35 -4.81
N GLY A 158 5.40 -24.90 -5.77
CA GLY A 158 6.70 -24.39 -6.19
C GLY A 158 6.59 -23.10 -7.00
N ILE A 159 7.56 -22.21 -6.86
CA ILE A 159 7.59 -20.94 -7.56
C ILE A 159 7.65 -21.09 -9.10
N GLU A 160 8.26 -22.17 -9.59
CA GLU A 160 8.39 -22.47 -11.02
C GLU A 160 7.03 -22.71 -11.69
N SER A 161 6.07 -23.23 -10.94
CA SER A 161 4.71 -23.51 -11.41
C SER A 161 3.72 -22.37 -11.10
N TYR A 162 4.20 -21.29 -10.47
CA TYR A 162 3.38 -20.13 -10.14
C TYR A 162 3.28 -19.24 -11.35
N GLY A 163 2.08 -19.14 -11.94
CA GLY A 163 1.86 -18.42 -13.20
C GLY A 163 2.06 -16.88 -13.15
N ILE A 164 2.58 -16.36 -12.04
CA ILE A 164 2.88 -14.95 -11.83
C ILE A 164 4.40 -14.77 -11.80
N ASP A 165 4.91 -13.85 -12.60
CA ASP A 165 6.34 -13.53 -12.64
C ASP A 165 6.79 -12.86 -11.33
N VAL A 166 7.34 -13.69 -10.43
CA VAL A 166 7.86 -13.22 -9.13
C VAL A 166 9.21 -12.54 -9.24
N SER A 167 9.95 -12.71 -10.32
CA SER A 167 11.22 -12.00 -10.56
C SER A 167 10.98 -10.51 -10.86
N SER A 168 9.83 -10.18 -11.44
CA SER A 168 9.40 -8.80 -11.66
C SER A 168 8.97 -8.10 -10.36
N LEU A 169 8.67 -8.85 -9.29
CA LEU A 169 8.15 -8.30 -8.03
C LEU A 169 9.19 -7.45 -7.31
N GLU A 170 10.46 -7.89 -7.24
CA GLU A 170 11.54 -7.10 -6.64
C GLU A 170 11.87 -5.85 -7.48
N VAL A 171 11.94 -5.99 -8.79
CA VAL A 171 12.29 -4.90 -9.72
C VAL A 171 11.20 -3.82 -9.72
N ASN A 172 9.93 -4.23 -9.70
CA ASN A 172 8.80 -3.30 -9.71
C ASN A 172 8.60 -2.62 -8.35
N ALA A 173 8.84 -3.33 -7.23
CA ALA A 173 8.85 -2.75 -5.89
C ALA A 173 9.95 -1.68 -5.72
N LEU A 174 11.13 -1.88 -6.30
CA LEU A 174 12.21 -0.87 -6.33
C LEU A 174 11.82 0.35 -7.18
N LYS A 175 11.13 0.15 -8.32
CA LYS A 175 10.60 1.23 -9.16
C LYS A 175 9.46 2.00 -8.47
N ALA A 176 8.61 1.33 -7.69
CA ALA A 176 7.57 1.96 -6.87
C ALA A 176 8.19 2.84 -5.76
N LYS A 177 9.31 2.43 -5.17
CA LYS A 177 10.07 3.24 -4.20
C LYS A 177 10.64 4.52 -4.83
N ALA A 178 11.11 4.46 -6.07
CA ALA A 178 11.54 5.64 -6.83
C ALA A 178 10.38 6.59 -7.16
N LYS A 179 9.17 6.05 -7.43
CA LYS A 179 7.96 6.87 -7.64
C LYS A 179 7.36 7.43 -6.35
N SER A 180 7.49 6.77 -5.20
CA SER A 180 6.99 7.29 -3.92
C SER A 180 7.78 8.49 -3.41
N SER A 181 9.02 8.68 -3.86
CA SER A 181 9.78 9.91 -3.60
C SER A 181 9.11 11.14 -4.24
N THR A 182 8.27 10.97 -5.26
CA THR A 182 7.44 12.03 -5.83
C THR A 182 6.25 12.42 -4.94
N ASN A 183 5.88 11.61 -3.96
CA ASN A 183 4.77 11.90 -3.04
C ASN A 183 5.11 12.97 -1.98
N THR A 184 6.41 13.21 -1.72
CA THR A 184 6.88 14.37 -0.93
C THR A 184 6.52 15.68 -1.64
N ARG A 185 6.51 15.67 -2.98
CA ARG A 185 6.14 16.82 -3.82
C ARG A 185 4.64 17.16 -3.72
N SER A 186 3.76 16.15 -3.53
CA SER A 186 2.32 16.39 -3.39
C SER A 186 1.96 17.06 -2.06
N LYS A 187 2.74 16.81 -1.00
CA LYS A 187 2.54 17.38 0.35
C LYS A 187 3.26 18.71 0.56
N ALA A 188 4.23 19.07 -0.29
CA ALA A 188 4.91 20.37 -0.19
C ALA A 188 3.92 21.51 -0.48
N LYS A 189 4.07 22.64 0.23
CA LYS A 189 3.25 23.84 -0.01
C LYS A 189 3.48 24.31 -1.46
N ALA A 190 2.40 24.49 -2.21
CA ALA A 190 2.50 24.98 -3.58
C ALA A 190 2.98 26.43 -3.57
N TYR A 191 3.84 26.79 -4.52
CA TYR A 191 4.09 28.17 -4.91
C TYR A 191 2.94 28.66 -5.80
N SER A 192 2.59 27.88 -6.84
CA SER A 192 1.47 28.13 -7.73
C SER A 192 0.96 26.86 -8.40
N TYR A 193 -0.15 26.97 -9.14
CA TYR A 193 -0.70 25.94 -10.00
C TYR A 193 -0.85 26.49 -11.41
N ILE A 194 -0.39 25.76 -12.41
CA ILE A 194 -0.45 26.14 -13.83
C ILE A 194 -1.44 25.23 -14.52
N SER A 195 -2.35 25.81 -15.30
CA SER A 195 -3.30 25.06 -16.12
C SER A 195 -3.23 25.49 -17.58
N ARG A 196 -3.41 24.53 -18.50
CA ARG A 196 -3.63 24.77 -19.93
C ARG A 196 -5.00 24.20 -20.31
N VAL A 197 -5.89 25.07 -20.75
CA VAL A 197 -7.25 24.73 -21.20
C VAL A 197 -7.44 25.44 -22.53
N ASP A 198 -7.86 24.70 -23.56
CA ASP A 198 -8.09 25.22 -24.92
C ASP A 198 -6.91 26.04 -25.46
N GLY A 199 -5.70 25.56 -25.21
CA GLY A 199 -4.45 26.22 -25.62
C GLY A 199 -4.02 27.40 -24.75
N LYS A 200 -4.88 27.94 -23.87
CA LYS A 200 -4.59 29.08 -23.00
C LYS A 200 -3.98 28.62 -21.67
N ILE A 201 -2.79 29.14 -21.36
CA ILE A 201 -2.07 28.85 -20.11
C ILE A 201 -2.42 29.93 -19.08
N MET A 202 -2.71 29.51 -17.84
CA MET A 202 -2.93 30.40 -16.71
C MET A 202 -2.27 29.86 -15.45
N THR A 203 -1.81 30.77 -14.61
CA THR A 203 -1.26 30.51 -13.28
C THR A 203 -2.29 30.87 -12.21
N HIS A 204 -2.38 30.02 -11.17
CA HIS A 204 -3.32 30.16 -10.06
C HIS A 204 -2.55 30.12 -8.73
N LYS A 205 -2.98 30.89 -7.75
CA LYS A 205 -2.37 30.90 -6.41
C LYS A 205 -2.85 29.71 -5.57
N THR A 206 -4.07 29.24 -5.81
CA THR A 206 -4.69 28.16 -5.04
C THR A 206 -5.09 26.98 -5.93
N TRP A 207 -5.18 25.78 -5.32
CA TRP A 207 -5.71 24.63 -6.01
C TRP A 207 -7.19 24.82 -6.40
N SER A 208 -7.97 25.47 -5.55
CA SER A 208 -9.40 25.70 -5.82
C SER A 208 -9.62 26.47 -7.12
N GLU A 209 -8.88 27.55 -7.36
CA GLU A 209 -8.94 28.33 -8.61
C GLU A 209 -8.55 27.48 -9.83
N CYS A 210 -7.48 26.69 -9.71
CA CYS A 210 -7.05 25.81 -10.78
C CYS A 210 -8.09 24.71 -11.06
N ALA A 211 -8.63 24.08 -10.01
CA ALA A 211 -9.61 23.01 -10.10
C ALA A 211 -10.93 23.49 -10.74
N GLU A 212 -11.39 24.68 -10.39
CA GLU A 212 -12.58 25.29 -11.00
C GLU A 212 -12.41 25.46 -12.51
N ARG A 213 -11.25 25.96 -12.92
CA ARG A 213 -10.96 26.17 -14.34
C ARG A 213 -10.88 24.86 -15.15
N VAL A 214 -10.32 23.78 -14.58
CA VAL A 214 -10.07 22.52 -15.31
C VAL A 214 -11.24 21.53 -15.22
N ARG A 215 -12.18 21.75 -14.31
CA ARG A 215 -13.30 20.86 -14.07
C ARG A 215 -14.14 20.64 -15.33
N GLY A 216 -14.30 19.37 -15.74
CA GLY A 216 -15.10 18.99 -16.91
C GLY A 216 -14.54 19.40 -18.26
N ARG A 217 -13.26 19.80 -18.35
CA ARG A 217 -12.63 20.22 -19.60
C ARG A 217 -11.41 19.36 -19.91
N SER A 218 -11.07 19.23 -21.19
CA SER A 218 -9.79 18.65 -21.60
C SER A 218 -8.67 19.62 -21.24
N ALA A 219 -7.96 19.34 -20.15
CA ALA A 219 -7.00 20.26 -19.57
C ALA A 219 -5.71 19.56 -19.14
N LYS A 220 -4.56 20.27 -19.21
CA LYS A 220 -3.32 19.87 -18.54
C LYS A 220 -3.11 20.82 -17.36
N PHE A 221 -2.66 20.31 -16.24
CA PHE A 221 -2.31 21.13 -15.08
C PHE A 221 -1.15 20.54 -14.29
N LYS A 222 -0.36 21.41 -13.68
CA LYS A 222 0.78 21.05 -12.82
C LYS A 222 0.90 22.02 -11.65
N LYS A 223 1.45 21.51 -10.55
CA LYS A 223 1.81 22.27 -9.36
C LYS A 223 3.28 22.69 -9.46
N ALA A 224 3.59 23.95 -9.23
CA ALA A 224 4.94 24.45 -9.06
C ALA A 224 5.27 24.63 -7.57
N LEU A 225 6.50 24.36 -7.18
CA LEU A 225 7.00 24.51 -5.81
C LEU A 225 7.93 25.74 -5.67
N SER A 226 8.36 26.32 -6.80
CA SER A 226 9.21 27.52 -6.85
C SER A 226 8.90 28.36 -8.08
N PRO A 227 9.35 29.66 -8.10
CA PRO A 227 9.21 30.52 -9.29
C PRO A 227 9.89 29.95 -10.53
N ASP A 228 11.04 29.30 -10.39
CA ASP A 228 11.76 28.73 -11.53
C ASP A 228 11.03 27.50 -12.10
N GLU A 229 10.41 26.71 -11.23
CA GLU A 229 9.58 25.60 -11.65
C GLU A 229 8.30 26.05 -12.34
N GLU A 230 7.70 27.16 -11.91
CA GLU A 230 6.57 27.79 -12.58
C GLU A 230 6.92 28.16 -14.02
N LYS A 231 8.07 28.85 -14.23
CA LYS A 231 8.56 29.22 -15.56
C LYS A 231 8.81 27.99 -16.44
N ALA A 232 9.41 26.94 -15.88
CA ALA A 232 9.67 25.70 -16.60
C ALA A 232 8.37 25.01 -17.05
N ILE A 233 7.34 24.96 -16.20
CA ILE A 233 6.04 24.37 -16.53
C ILE A 233 5.32 25.22 -17.60
N ILE A 234 5.37 26.53 -17.52
CA ILE A 234 4.79 27.41 -18.54
C ILE A 234 5.48 27.18 -19.89
N ALA A 235 6.81 27.10 -19.92
CA ALA A 235 7.56 26.79 -21.13
C ALA A 235 7.24 25.41 -21.70
N GLU A 236 7.06 24.39 -20.84
CA GLU A 236 6.63 23.04 -21.24
C GLU A 236 5.23 23.06 -21.86
N PHE A 237 4.30 23.77 -21.25
CA PHE A 237 2.92 23.87 -21.74
C PHE A 237 2.79 24.73 -23.02
N SER A 238 3.76 25.58 -23.31
CA SER A 238 3.81 26.41 -24.52
C SER A 238 4.28 25.64 -25.75
N LYS A 239 4.99 24.51 -25.57
CA LYS A 239 5.37 23.62 -26.66
C LYS A 239 4.12 22.93 -27.20
N LYS A 240 3.90 22.99 -28.53
CA LYS A 240 2.72 22.42 -29.21
C LYS A 240 2.68 20.90 -29.14
#